data_58f7920556934fcd90f11c2b94e3b1aa
#
_entry.id   58f7920556934fcd90f11c2b94e3b1aa
#
_cell.length_a   1.000
_cell.length_b   1.000
_cell.length_c   1.000
_cell.angle_alpha   90.00
_cell.angle_beta   90.00
_cell.angle_gamma   90.00
#
_symmetry.space_group_name_H-M   'P 1'
#
loop_
_entity.id
_entity.type
_entity.pdbx_description
1 polymer ?
#
loop_
_entity_poly.entity_id
_entity_poly.type
_entity_poly.pdbx_seq_one_letter_code
_entity_poly.pdbx_strand_id
1 'polypeptide(L)'
;MTSARRKAAETMEFIDVVIEVLDARLPEASCNPLIRELRLQRQRPCLKILNKADLADPEVTKAWLNFYNKQAGVKAVALSCKNAGDAARVPSLCQPLAPHRNSTHKPLRMMIMGIPNVGKSTLMNMLLKRRVANVGDEPAVTKSQQCHKLNDHMTLTDSPGLLWPKIEKPEDGLKLAAIHAIGRNAVIEEEVAEFLAAALLSRYPGVLAARYDIAEEGLDGTDVIAAIAKKRGCLLKSRGGEPDLEKAAMILLTDYRSGKLGRISLEIPEAGDSLPEISGGRPALN
;
A
#
# COMPACT_ATOMS: atom_id res chain seq x y z
N MET A 1 6.00 11.90 -20.44
CA MET A 1 5.06 10.92 -19.85
C MET A 1 5.67 9.56 -19.89
N THR A 2 5.72 8.83 -18.79
CA THR A 2 6.25 7.47 -18.78
C THR A 2 5.33 6.54 -19.57
N SER A 3 5.89 5.58 -20.31
CA SER A 3 5.16 4.56 -21.09
C SER A 3 4.05 3.87 -20.29
N ALA A 4 4.32 3.61 -19.00
CA ALA A 4 3.37 2.97 -18.07
C ALA A 4 2.11 3.81 -17.79
N ARG A 5 2.24 5.14 -17.62
CA ARG A 5 1.09 6.05 -17.45
C ARG A 5 0.17 6.05 -18.67
N ARG A 6 0.77 6.17 -19.89
CA ARG A 6 0.00 6.14 -21.13
C ARG A 6 -0.77 4.84 -21.28
N LYS A 7 -0.08 3.71 -21.06
CA LYS A 7 -0.69 2.39 -21.15
C LYS A 7 -1.81 2.18 -20.14
N ALA A 8 -1.65 2.67 -18.90
CA ALA A 8 -2.70 2.63 -17.89
C ALA A 8 -3.93 3.46 -18.31
N ALA A 9 -3.72 4.65 -18.88
CA ALA A 9 -4.80 5.52 -19.36
C ALA A 9 -5.56 4.90 -20.55
N GLU A 10 -4.85 4.32 -21.51
CA GLU A 10 -5.43 3.60 -22.66
C GLU A 10 -6.26 2.39 -22.20
N THR A 11 -5.71 1.57 -21.30
CA THR A 11 -6.42 0.40 -20.78
C THR A 11 -7.66 0.79 -19.98
N MET A 12 -7.58 1.86 -19.17
CA MET A 12 -8.69 2.32 -18.33
C MET A 12 -9.92 2.75 -19.15
N GLU A 13 -9.75 3.05 -20.42
CA GLU A 13 -10.87 3.35 -21.33
C GLU A 13 -11.85 2.18 -21.44
N PHE A 14 -11.33 0.96 -21.41
CA PHE A 14 -12.09 -0.28 -21.56
C PHE A 14 -12.49 -0.91 -20.22
N ILE A 15 -12.19 -0.28 -19.09
CA ILE A 15 -12.44 -0.80 -17.74
C ILE A 15 -13.74 -0.20 -17.20
N ASP A 16 -14.49 -0.99 -16.45
CA ASP A 16 -15.73 -0.57 -15.82
C ASP A 16 -15.52 -0.21 -14.34
N VAL A 17 -14.63 -0.92 -13.62
CA VAL A 17 -14.30 -0.68 -12.21
C VAL A 17 -12.79 -0.78 -11.99
N VAL A 18 -12.22 0.23 -11.31
CA VAL A 18 -10.84 0.20 -10.85
C VAL A 18 -10.79 -0.39 -9.45
N ILE A 19 -9.90 -1.37 -9.24
CA ILE A 19 -9.57 -1.92 -7.93
C ILE A 19 -8.23 -1.33 -7.53
N GLU A 20 -8.22 -0.38 -6.60
CA GLU A 20 -6.99 0.20 -6.07
C GLU A 20 -6.60 -0.49 -4.77
N VAL A 21 -5.45 -1.17 -4.78
CA VAL A 21 -4.92 -1.87 -3.62
C VAL A 21 -3.95 -0.97 -2.88
N LEU A 22 -4.26 -0.69 -1.62
CA LEU A 22 -3.50 0.12 -0.68
C LEU A 22 -2.94 -0.75 0.46
N ASP A 23 -1.92 -0.29 1.15
CA ASP A 23 -1.50 -0.91 2.42
C ASP A 23 -2.30 -0.29 3.57
N ALA A 24 -3.01 -1.11 4.35
CA ALA A 24 -3.88 -0.65 5.43
C ALA A 24 -3.14 0.09 6.56
N ARG A 25 -1.81 -0.05 6.65
CA ARG A 25 -0.97 0.62 7.64
C ARG A 25 -0.68 2.08 7.30
N LEU A 26 -0.77 2.43 5.99
CA LEU A 26 -0.52 3.78 5.47
C LEU A 26 -1.35 4.03 4.20
N PRO A 27 -2.68 4.16 4.34
CA PRO A 27 -3.59 4.25 3.21
C PRO A 27 -3.40 5.49 2.34
N GLU A 28 -3.01 6.63 2.93
CA GLU A 28 -2.80 7.87 2.18
C GLU A 28 -1.51 7.81 1.37
N ALA A 29 -0.37 7.55 2.01
CA ALA A 29 0.92 7.45 1.31
C ALA A 29 0.95 6.32 0.27
N SER A 30 0.15 5.25 0.44
CA SER A 30 0.04 4.19 -0.57
C SER A 30 -0.98 4.49 -1.68
N CYS A 31 -1.79 5.53 -1.54
CA CYS A 31 -2.73 5.98 -2.57
C CYS A 31 -1.99 6.72 -3.68
N ASN A 32 -2.11 6.24 -4.92
CA ASN A 32 -1.43 6.86 -6.04
C ASN A 32 -2.28 7.99 -6.66
N PRO A 33 -1.84 9.27 -6.58
CA PRO A 33 -2.58 10.40 -7.14
C PRO A 33 -2.89 10.24 -8.63
N LEU A 34 -1.99 9.61 -9.39
CA LEU A 34 -2.19 9.35 -10.81
C LEU A 34 -3.36 8.40 -11.08
N ILE A 35 -3.55 7.36 -10.24
CA ILE A 35 -4.69 6.44 -10.39
C ILE A 35 -5.98 7.21 -10.16
N ARG A 36 -6.02 8.08 -9.14
CA ARG A 36 -7.17 8.95 -8.87
C ARG A 36 -7.46 9.88 -10.05
N GLU A 37 -6.45 10.56 -10.58
CA GLU A 37 -6.58 11.45 -11.74
C GLU A 37 -7.18 10.69 -12.94
N LEU A 38 -6.58 9.59 -13.35
CA LEU A 38 -7.00 8.81 -14.52
C LEU A 38 -8.43 8.28 -14.39
N ARG A 39 -8.80 7.74 -13.20
CA ARG A 39 -10.15 7.22 -13.00
C ARG A 39 -11.23 8.32 -13.02
N LEU A 40 -10.93 9.52 -12.46
CA LEU A 40 -11.85 10.65 -12.48
C LEU A 40 -12.05 11.18 -13.89
N GLN A 41 -10.97 11.32 -14.67
CA GLN A 41 -11.07 11.71 -16.09
C GLN A 41 -11.94 10.75 -16.90
N ARG A 42 -11.92 9.45 -16.56
CA ARG A 42 -12.72 8.41 -17.23
C ARG A 42 -14.03 8.08 -16.52
N GLN A 43 -14.37 8.80 -15.44
CA GLN A 43 -15.56 8.59 -14.61
C GLN A 43 -15.72 7.14 -14.15
N ARG A 44 -14.58 6.47 -13.79
CA ARG A 44 -14.61 5.09 -13.34
C ARG A 44 -14.77 4.99 -11.83
N PRO A 45 -15.76 4.23 -11.34
CA PRO A 45 -15.87 3.94 -9.92
C PRO A 45 -14.67 3.12 -9.44
N CYS A 46 -14.39 3.21 -8.16
CA CYS A 46 -13.23 2.60 -7.53
C CYS A 46 -13.62 1.75 -6.33
N LEU A 47 -13.14 0.51 -6.31
CA LEU A 47 -13.04 -0.27 -5.09
C LEU A 47 -11.64 -0.07 -4.49
N LYS A 48 -11.54 0.63 -3.36
CA LYS A 48 -10.30 0.73 -2.59
C LYS A 48 -10.20 -0.46 -1.63
N ILE A 49 -9.10 -1.21 -1.72
CA ILE A 49 -8.81 -2.33 -0.84
C ILE A 49 -7.68 -1.93 0.10
N LEU A 50 -7.98 -1.73 1.38
CA LEU A 50 -6.99 -1.59 2.43
C LEU A 50 -6.49 -2.99 2.78
N ASN A 51 -5.46 -3.42 2.05
CA ASN A 51 -4.87 -4.76 2.19
C ASN A 51 -3.92 -4.83 3.39
N LYS A 52 -3.61 -6.03 3.84
CA LYS A 52 -2.81 -6.31 5.04
C LYS A 52 -3.48 -5.76 6.31
N ALA A 53 -4.81 -5.76 6.35
CA ALA A 53 -5.58 -5.29 7.49
C ALA A 53 -5.30 -6.10 8.78
N ASP A 54 -4.77 -7.32 8.62
CA ASP A 54 -4.23 -8.16 9.70
C ASP A 54 -3.00 -7.54 10.40
N LEU A 55 -2.29 -6.63 9.74
CA LEU A 55 -1.09 -5.93 10.26
C LEU A 55 -1.37 -4.50 10.72
N ALA A 56 -2.55 -3.95 10.41
CA ALA A 56 -2.91 -2.57 10.69
C ALA A 56 -3.75 -2.43 11.96
N ASP A 57 -3.69 -1.27 12.59
CA ASP A 57 -4.53 -0.90 13.71
C ASP A 57 -6.02 -0.92 13.30
N PRO A 58 -6.89 -1.68 13.99
CA PRO A 58 -8.29 -1.85 13.60
C PRO A 58 -9.10 -0.56 13.68
N GLU A 59 -8.89 0.27 14.70
CA GLU A 59 -9.63 1.53 14.87
C GLU A 59 -9.20 2.56 13.83
N VAL A 60 -7.92 2.65 13.55
CA VAL A 60 -7.39 3.49 12.47
C VAL A 60 -7.88 3.00 11.10
N THR A 61 -7.89 1.69 10.88
CA THR A 61 -8.43 1.10 9.65
C THR A 61 -9.90 1.44 9.45
N LYS A 62 -10.72 1.37 10.52
CA LYS A 62 -12.14 1.76 10.50
C LYS A 62 -12.33 3.25 10.17
N ALA A 63 -11.49 4.12 10.73
CA ALA A 63 -11.50 5.55 10.42
C ALA A 63 -11.22 5.80 8.93
N TRP A 64 -10.23 5.14 8.34
CA TRP A 64 -9.91 5.21 6.91
C TRP A 64 -11.04 4.67 6.03
N LEU A 65 -11.70 3.59 6.42
CA LEU A 65 -12.87 3.08 5.69
C LEU A 65 -13.99 4.12 5.66
N ASN A 66 -14.27 4.77 6.79
CA ASN A 66 -15.26 5.84 6.87
C ASN A 66 -14.89 7.04 6.00
N PHE A 67 -13.61 7.43 6.00
CA PHE A 67 -13.08 8.51 5.17
C PHE A 67 -13.27 8.23 3.66
N TYR A 68 -12.82 7.07 3.18
CA TYR A 68 -12.92 6.75 1.76
C TYR A 68 -14.35 6.48 1.29
N ASN A 69 -15.21 5.87 2.13
CA ASN A 69 -16.61 5.59 1.77
C ASN A 69 -17.48 6.86 1.66
N LYS A 70 -17.03 8.02 2.15
CA LYS A 70 -17.68 9.31 1.94
C LYS A 70 -17.38 9.90 0.55
N GLN A 71 -16.37 9.39 -0.15
CA GLN A 71 -15.97 9.93 -1.46
C GLN A 71 -16.88 9.42 -2.58
N ALA A 72 -17.30 10.31 -3.47
CA ALA A 72 -18.15 9.95 -4.60
C ALA A 72 -17.50 8.90 -5.53
N GLY A 73 -18.25 7.86 -5.86
CA GLY A 73 -17.79 6.78 -6.74
C GLY A 73 -16.70 5.88 -6.14
N VAL A 74 -16.51 5.92 -4.81
CA VAL A 74 -15.55 5.09 -4.09
C VAL A 74 -16.27 4.16 -3.12
N LYS A 75 -15.89 2.90 -3.13
CA LYS A 75 -16.19 1.92 -2.09
C LYS A 75 -14.87 1.46 -1.47
N ALA A 76 -14.76 1.48 -0.16
CA ALA A 76 -13.57 1.01 0.55
C ALA A 76 -13.88 -0.21 1.40
N VAL A 77 -12.96 -1.16 1.42
CA VAL A 77 -13.01 -2.37 2.25
C VAL A 77 -11.63 -2.69 2.80
N ALA A 78 -11.57 -3.27 4.01
CA ALA A 78 -10.33 -3.77 4.57
C ALA A 78 -10.30 -5.30 4.45
N LEU A 79 -9.20 -5.83 3.95
CA LEU A 79 -9.00 -7.25 3.69
C LEU A 79 -7.57 -7.67 4.04
N SER A 80 -7.36 -8.97 4.21
CA SER A 80 -6.05 -9.59 4.05
C SER A 80 -6.06 -10.43 2.78
N CYS A 81 -5.39 -9.97 1.72
CA CYS A 81 -5.33 -10.71 0.45
C CYS A 81 -4.60 -12.07 0.57
N LYS A 82 -4.01 -12.39 1.73
CA LYS A 82 -3.51 -13.73 2.05
C LYS A 82 -4.65 -14.70 2.44
N ASN A 83 -5.79 -14.15 2.88
CA ASN A 83 -6.97 -14.93 3.21
C ASN A 83 -7.80 -15.17 1.93
N ALA A 84 -7.95 -16.43 1.55
CA ALA A 84 -8.70 -16.80 0.34
C ALA A 84 -10.18 -16.38 0.40
N GLY A 85 -10.80 -16.43 1.58
CA GLY A 85 -12.18 -16.00 1.78
C GLY A 85 -12.36 -14.50 1.54
N ASP A 86 -11.42 -13.68 2.01
CA ASP A 86 -11.43 -12.23 1.80
C ASP A 86 -11.23 -11.89 0.33
N ALA A 87 -10.23 -12.49 -0.32
CA ALA A 87 -9.98 -12.27 -1.74
C ALA A 87 -11.18 -12.66 -2.62
N ALA A 88 -11.83 -13.78 -2.33
CA ALA A 88 -12.99 -14.28 -3.08
C ALA A 88 -14.20 -13.32 -3.07
N ARG A 89 -14.28 -12.40 -2.09
CA ARG A 89 -15.37 -11.40 -2.00
C ARG A 89 -15.18 -10.22 -2.96
N VAL A 90 -13.97 -9.97 -3.45
CA VAL A 90 -13.64 -8.77 -4.25
C VAL A 90 -14.51 -8.62 -5.51
N PRO A 91 -14.76 -9.66 -6.33
CA PRO A 91 -15.63 -9.54 -7.51
C PRO A 91 -17.06 -9.13 -7.15
N SER A 92 -17.64 -9.70 -6.09
CA SER A 92 -18.99 -9.35 -5.64
C SER A 92 -19.09 -7.93 -5.09
N LEU A 93 -17.99 -7.38 -4.54
CA LEU A 93 -17.91 -5.97 -4.09
C LEU A 93 -17.79 -4.99 -5.28
N CYS A 94 -17.26 -5.44 -6.41
CA CYS A 94 -17.18 -4.62 -7.63
C CYS A 94 -18.52 -4.56 -8.38
N GLN A 95 -19.35 -5.60 -8.33
CA GLN A 95 -20.60 -5.68 -9.09
C GLN A 95 -21.55 -4.51 -8.88
N PRO A 96 -21.83 -4.03 -7.64
CA PRO A 96 -22.69 -2.87 -7.40
C PRO A 96 -22.15 -1.55 -7.95
N LEU A 97 -20.84 -1.46 -8.22
CA LEU A 97 -20.21 -0.26 -8.77
C LEU A 97 -20.44 -0.11 -10.29
N ALA A 98 -20.78 -1.21 -10.97
CA ALA A 98 -21.14 -1.21 -12.39
C ALA A 98 -22.31 -2.18 -12.65
N PRO A 99 -23.54 -1.86 -12.16
CA PRO A 99 -24.67 -2.79 -12.17
C PRO A 99 -25.14 -3.18 -13.57
N HIS A 100 -24.86 -2.36 -14.58
CA HIS A 100 -25.16 -2.62 -15.99
C HIS A 100 -24.25 -3.64 -16.67
N ARG A 101 -23.22 -4.14 -15.95
CA ARG A 101 -22.25 -5.12 -16.38
C ARG A 101 -22.43 -6.43 -15.59
N ASN A 102 -23.30 -7.30 -16.01
CA ASN A 102 -23.55 -8.59 -15.34
C ASN A 102 -24.12 -9.64 -16.28
N SER A 103 -23.59 -9.74 -17.49
CA SER A 103 -24.00 -10.76 -18.44
C SER A 103 -22.83 -11.26 -19.27
N THR A 104 -22.99 -12.40 -19.92
CA THR A 104 -21.99 -12.96 -20.84
C THR A 104 -21.69 -12.01 -22.01
N HIS A 105 -22.69 -11.26 -22.46
CA HIS A 105 -22.53 -10.27 -23.55
C HIS A 105 -21.95 -8.93 -23.07
N LYS A 106 -22.10 -8.60 -21.78
CA LYS A 106 -21.57 -7.39 -21.14
C LYS A 106 -20.86 -7.75 -19.83
N PRO A 107 -19.71 -8.44 -19.89
CA PRO A 107 -18.99 -8.82 -18.70
C PRO A 107 -18.42 -7.61 -17.97
N LEU A 108 -18.33 -7.69 -16.63
CA LEU A 108 -17.69 -6.71 -15.78
C LEU A 108 -16.17 -6.73 -16.01
N ARG A 109 -15.59 -5.62 -16.44
CA ARG A 109 -14.16 -5.48 -16.72
C ARG A 109 -13.52 -4.70 -15.58
N MET A 110 -12.70 -5.38 -14.80
CA MET A 110 -12.01 -4.84 -13.64
C MET A 110 -10.52 -4.68 -13.93
N MET A 111 -9.88 -3.68 -13.32
CA MET A 111 -8.44 -3.46 -13.40
C MET A 111 -7.86 -3.30 -12.00
N ILE A 112 -6.87 -4.12 -11.65
CA ILE A 112 -6.12 -3.98 -10.40
C ILE A 112 -4.99 -2.97 -10.60
N MET A 113 -4.93 -1.99 -9.70
CA MET A 113 -3.91 -0.94 -9.69
C MET A 113 -3.39 -0.72 -8.26
N GLY A 114 -2.27 -0.03 -8.14
CA GLY A 114 -1.65 0.35 -6.87
C GLY A 114 -0.13 0.39 -6.98
N ILE A 115 0.52 0.86 -5.94
CA ILE A 115 1.98 0.95 -5.85
C ILE A 115 2.62 -0.45 -5.69
N PRO A 116 3.96 -0.57 -5.80
CA PRO A 116 4.64 -1.83 -5.51
C PRO A 116 4.38 -2.34 -4.08
N ASN A 117 4.44 -3.65 -3.90
CA ASN A 117 4.40 -4.38 -2.62
C ASN A 117 3.15 -4.22 -1.73
N VAL A 118 2.06 -3.58 -2.21
CA VAL A 118 0.78 -3.53 -1.50
C VAL A 118 -0.04 -4.83 -1.59
N GLY A 119 0.37 -5.79 -2.44
CA GLY A 119 -0.26 -7.11 -2.52
C GLY A 119 -1.13 -7.35 -3.76
N LYS A 120 -0.99 -6.55 -4.83
CA LYS A 120 -1.71 -6.74 -6.11
C LYS A 120 -1.56 -8.14 -6.68
N SER A 121 -0.32 -8.61 -6.83
CA SER A 121 -0.01 -9.96 -7.38
C SER A 121 -0.58 -11.08 -6.50
N THR A 122 -0.59 -10.90 -5.18
CA THR A 122 -1.21 -11.84 -4.25
C THR A 122 -2.71 -11.91 -4.49
N LEU A 123 -3.39 -10.76 -4.53
CA LEU A 123 -4.82 -10.70 -4.81
C LEU A 123 -5.16 -11.34 -6.16
N MET A 124 -4.39 -11.00 -7.20
CA MET A 124 -4.57 -11.57 -8.54
C MET A 124 -4.49 -13.10 -8.54
N ASN A 125 -3.42 -13.67 -7.92
CA ASN A 125 -3.22 -15.11 -7.86
C ASN A 125 -4.34 -15.81 -7.09
N MET A 126 -4.83 -15.20 -6.01
CA MET A 126 -5.96 -15.74 -5.24
C MET A 126 -7.27 -15.73 -6.04
N LEU A 127 -7.56 -14.64 -6.75
CA LEU A 127 -8.77 -14.51 -7.57
C LEU A 127 -8.77 -15.49 -8.75
N LEU A 128 -7.62 -15.71 -9.38
CA LEU A 128 -7.47 -16.63 -10.51
C LEU A 128 -7.25 -18.08 -10.09
N LYS A 129 -7.11 -18.36 -8.78
CA LYS A 129 -6.81 -19.68 -8.22
C LYS A 129 -5.61 -20.36 -8.88
N ARG A 130 -4.65 -19.58 -9.38
CA ARG A 130 -3.42 -20.05 -10.01
C ARG A 130 -2.34 -18.98 -9.95
N ARG A 131 -1.08 -19.37 -10.03
CA ARG A 131 0.05 -18.45 -10.06
C ARG A 131 0.21 -17.87 -11.46
N VAL A 132 -0.33 -16.68 -11.70
CA VAL A 132 -0.22 -15.94 -12.97
C VAL A 132 0.69 -14.71 -12.84
N ALA A 133 0.84 -14.17 -11.63
CA ALA A 133 1.70 -13.05 -11.32
C ALA A 133 2.80 -13.49 -10.33
N ASN A 134 4.02 -13.00 -10.56
CA ASN A 134 5.11 -13.23 -9.62
C ASN A 134 4.87 -12.40 -8.35
N VAL A 135 4.99 -13.06 -7.21
CA VAL A 135 4.98 -12.45 -5.89
C VAL A 135 6.42 -12.37 -5.42
N GLY A 136 6.89 -11.18 -5.08
CA GLY A 136 8.27 -10.97 -4.58
C GLY A 136 8.33 -9.69 -3.77
N ASP A 137 9.35 -9.58 -2.93
CA ASP A 137 9.59 -8.42 -2.07
C ASP A 137 10.28 -7.26 -2.82
N GLU A 138 10.74 -7.49 -4.04
CA GLU A 138 11.33 -6.44 -4.87
C GLU A 138 10.25 -5.62 -5.60
N PRO A 139 10.40 -4.28 -5.65
CA PRO A 139 9.51 -3.42 -6.42
C PRO A 139 9.51 -3.75 -7.92
N ALA A 140 8.33 -3.65 -8.57
CA ALA A 140 8.15 -3.76 -10.03
C ALA A 140 8.33 -5.16 -10.65
N VAL A 141 7.87 -6.22 -9.96
CA VAL A 141 7.94 -7.61 -10.48
C VAL A 141 7.03 -7.83 -11.70
N THR A 142 5.87 -7.15 -11.80
CA THR A 142 4.96 -7.25 -12.95
C THR A 142 5.40 -6.30 -14.06
N LYS A 143 5.81 -6.83 -15.21
CA LYS A 143 6.38 -6.06 -16.33
C LYS A 143 5.37 -5.69 -17.42
N SER A 144 4.22 -6.37 -17.52
CA SER A 144 3.23 -6.16 -18.58
C SER A 144 1.81 -6.29 -18.07
N GLN A 145 0.87 -5.60 -18.72
CA GLN A 145 -0.56 -5.75 -18.46
C GLN A 145 -1.05 -7.04 -19.12
N GLN A 146 -1.84 -7.81 -18.37
CA GLN A 146 -2.49 -9.02 -18.87
C GLN A 146 -3.96 -9.02 -18.46
N CYS A 147 -4.84 -9.40 -19.38
CA CYS A 147 -6.26 -9.57 -19.11
C CYS A 147 -6.57 -11.05 -18.88
N HIS A 148 -7.23 -11.36 -17.78
CA HIS A 148 -7.60 -12.71 -17.38
C HIS A 148 -9.11 -12.82 -17.23
N LYS A 149 -9.69 -13.90 -17.74
CA LYS A 149 -11.08 -14.24 -17.49
C LYS A 149 -11.20 -14.88 -16.11
N LEU A 150 -12.02 -14.29 -15.23
CA LEU A 150 -12.37 -14.88 -13.93
C LEU A 150 -13.50 -15.90 -14.08
N ASN A 151 -14.53 -15.53 -14.86
CA ASN A 151 -15.68 -16.36 -15.24
C ASN A 151 -16.33 -15.75 -16.49
N ASP A 152 -17.49 -16.26 -16.91
CA ASP A 152 -18.18 -15.78 -18.12
C ASP A 152 -18.70 -14.33 -18.01
N HIS A 153 -18.83 -13.81 -16.79
CA HIS A 153 -19.36 -12.48 -16.50
C HIS A 153 -18.32 -11.47 -16.05
N MET A 154 -17.05 -11.88 -15.85
CA MET A 154 -16.02 -11.02 -15.24
C MET A 154 -14.64 -11.24 -15.83
N THR A 155 -13.96 -10.14 -16.13
CA THR A 155 -12.55 -10.13 -16.52
C THR A 155 -11.74 -9.25 -15.57
N LEU A 156 -10.46 -9.57 -15.41
CA LEU A 156 -9.54 -8.88 -14.55
C LEU A 156 -8.25 -8.56 -15.30
N THR A 157 -7.90 -7.29 -15.34
CA THR A 157 -6.65 -6.82 -15.95
C THR A 157 -5.65 -6.48 -14.86
N ASP A 158 -4.45 -7.04 -14.95
CA ASP A 158 -3.33 -6.66 -14.07
C ASP A 158 -2.62 -5.41 -14.61
N SER A 159 -2.07 -4.63 -13.72
CA SER A 159 -1.20 -3.53 -14.06
C SER A 159 0.13 -3.61 -13.32
N PRO A 160 1.25 -3.17 -13.94
CA PRO A 160 2.49 -2.96 -13.20
C PRO A 160 2.26 -2.06 -11.99
N GLY A 161 3.05 -2.26 -10.93
CA GLY A 161 3.06 -1.34 -9.79
C GLY A 161 3.47 0.05 -10.29
N LEU A 162 2.56 1.01 -10.18
CA LEU A 162 2.79 2.38 -10.58
C LEU A 162 3.17 3.21 -9.35
N LEU A 163 4.45 3.60 -9.26
CA LEU A 163 4.88 4.64 -8.35
C LEU A 163 4.93 5.96 -9.13
N TRP A 164 4.47 7.06 -8.53
CA TRP A 164 4.57 8.36 -9.18
C TRP A 164 6.00 8.91 -9.11
N PRO A 165 6.41 9.73 -10.09
CA PRO A 165 7.82 10.11 -10.25
C PRO A 165 8.39 10.98 -9.12
N LYS A 166 7.53 11.70 -8.38
CA LYS A 166 7.92 12.61 -7.33
C LYS A 166 7.03 12.44 -6.12
N ILE A 167 7.62 12.01 -5.01
CA ILE A 167 6.99 12.02 -3.70
C ILE A 167 7.15 13.42 -3.14
N GLU A 168 6.04 14.12 -2.92
CA GLU A 168 6.06 15.54 -2.54
C GLU A 168 6.50 15.74 -1.10
N LYS A 169 6.06 14.87 -0.20
CA LYS A 169 6.38 14.92 1.22
C LYS A 169 7.50 13.91 1.52
N PRO A 170 8.68 14.35 2.03
CA PRO A 170 9.75 13.43 2.40
C PRO A 170 9.31 12.33 3.36
N GLU A 171 8.42 12.67 4.29
CA GLU A 171 7.85 11.72 5.26
C GLU A 171 7.10 10.57 4.57
N ASP A 172 6.35 10.83 3.48
CA ASP A 172 5.68 9.79 2.72
C ASP A 172 6.69 8.84 2.06
N GLY A 173 7.86 9.37 1.70
CA GLY A 173 8.99 8.56 1.23
C GLY A 173 9.47 7.55 2.28
N LEU A 174 9.65 8.00 3.53
CA LEU A 174 10.04 7.15 4.65
C LEU A 174 8.95 6.10 4.99
N LYS A 175 7.68 6.50 4.98
CA LYS A 175 6.53 5.58 5.16
C LYS A 175 6.51 4.50 4.09
N LEU A 176 6.64 4.87 2.82
CA LEU A 176 6.67 3.95 1.69
C LEU A 176 7.87 3.00 1.74
N ALA A 177 9.03 3.50 2.16
CA ALA A 177 10.22 2.69 2.39
C ALA A 177 10.03 1.71 3.55
N ALA A 178 9.37 2.13 4.63
CA ALA A 178 9.08 1.26 5.78
C ALA A 178 8.27 0.01 5.38
N ILE A 179 7.35 0.11 4.41
CA ILE A 179 6.61 -1.04 3.86
C ILE A 179 7.28 -1.68 2.64
N HIS A 180 8.47 -1.24 2.28
CA HIS A 180 9.23 -1.73 1.12
C HIS A 180 8.54 -1.47 -0.24
N ALA A 181 7.75 -0.40 -0.36
CA ALA A 181 7.17 0.04 -1.63
C ALA A 181 8.20 0.76 -2.52
N ILE A 182 9.26 1.27 -1.91
CA ILE A 182 10.44 1.88 -2.57
C ILE A 182 11.62 0.92 -2.43
N GLY A 183 12.43 0.77 -3.47
CA GLY A 183 13.59 -0.12 -3.48
C GLY A 183 14.68 0.36 -2.52
N ARG A 184 15.44 -0.58 -1.96
CA ARG A 184 16.51 -0.34 -0.97
C ARG A 184 17.57 0.66 -1.44
N ASN A 185 17.88 0.67 -2.73
CA ASN A 185 18.89 1.57 -3.30
C ASN A 185 18.47 3.06 -3.35
N ALA A 186 17.24 3.37 -2.99
CA ALA A 186 16.69 4.74 -3.06
C ALA A 186 16.56 5.40 -1.68
N VAL A 187 16.90 4.70 -0.59
CA VAL A 187 16.76 5.18 0.79
C VAL A 187 17.87 4.62 1.67
N ILE A 188 18.17 5.32 2.75
CA ILE A 188 19.06 4.86 3.82
C ILE A 188 18.18 4.12 4.84
N GLU A 189 18.43 2.84 5.05
CA GLU A 189 17.55 2.00 5.90
C GLU A 189 17.58 2.43 7.37
N GLU A 190 18.69 2.96 7.85
CA GLU A 190 18.79 3.55 9.19
C GLU A 190 17.83 4.73 9.37
N GLU A 191 17.78 5.67 8.43
CA GLU A 191 16.84 6.82 8.47
C GLU A 191 15.38 6.36 8.50
N VAL A 192 15.05 5.34 7.71
CA VAL A 192 13.71 4.75 7.68
C VAL A 192 13.36 4.09 9.02
N ALA A 193 14.33 3.41 9.62
CA ALA A 193 14.14 2.74 10.91
C ALA A 193 14.04 3.74 12.06
N GLU A 194 14.83 4.81 12.05
CA GLU A 194 14.75 5.92 13.03
C GLU A 194 13.37 6.62 12.96
N PHE A 195 12.90 6.92 11.74
CA PHE A 195 11.55 7.44 11.54
C PHE A 195 10.48 6.49 12.10
N LEU A 196 10.57 5.20 11.80
CA LEU A 196 9.64 4.19 12.32
C LEU A 196 9.69 4.12 13.84
N ALA A 197 10.89 4.09 14.42
CA ALA A 197 11.08 4.05 15.87
C ALA A 197 10.46 5.26 16.56
N ALA A 198 10.68 6.47 16.05
CA ALA A 198 10.09 7.71 16.57
C ALA A 198 8.54 7.68 16.49
N ALA A 199 7.98 7.18 15.37
CA ALA A 199 6.53 7.01 15.21
C ALA A 199 5.96 5.98 16.21
N LEU A 200 6.69 4.89 16.49
CA LEU A 200 6.29 3.88 17.47
C LEU A 200 6.32 4.41 18.91
N LEU A 201 7.39 5.11 19.30
CA LEU A 201 7.48 5.75 20.63
C LEU A 201 6.31 6.71 20.88
N SER A 202 5.95 7.50 19.88
CA SER A 202 4.89 8.51 19.99
C SER A 202 3.48 7.90 20.00
N ARG A 203 3.20 6.91 19.15
CA ARG A 203 1.82 6.46 18.87
C ARG A 203 1.48 5.11 19.47
N TYR A 204 2.48 4.29 19.76
CA TYR A 204 2.33 2.93 20.28
C TYR A 204 3.30 2.66 21.43
N PRO A 205 3.23 3.46 22.52
CA PRO A 205 4.15 3.30 23.66
C PRO A 205 4.07 1.88 24.24
N GLY A 206 5.22 1.34 24.61
CA GLY A 206 5.35 -0.01 25.14
C GLY A 206 5.57 -1.10 24.10
N VAL A 207 5.37 -0.85 22.81
CA VAL A 207 5.56 -1.85 21.75
C VAL A 207 7.02 -2.24 21.59
N LEU A 208 7.93 -1.27 21.62
CA LEU A 208 9.37 -1.51 21.52
C LEU A 208 9.91 -2.17 22.78
N ALA A 209 9.43 -1.74 23.96
CA ALA A 209 9.77 -2.37 25.23
C ALA A 209 9.36 -3.85 25.25
N ALA A 210 8.14 -4.16 24.87
CA ALA A 210 7.62 -5.51 24.83
C ALA A 210 8.37 -6.41 23.83
N ARG A 211 8.80 -5.86 22.70
CA ARG A 211 9.46 -6.64 21.63
C ARG A 211 10.95 -6.83 21.85
N TYR A 212 11.63 -5.81 22.33
CA TYR A 212 13.09 -5.78 22.39
C TYR A 212 13.66 -5.73 23.81
N ASP A 213 12.81 -5.66 24.84
CA ASP A 213 13.22 -5.53 26.24
C ASP A 213 14.10 -4.29 26.47
N ILE A 214 13.66 -3.14 25.95
CA ILE A 214 14.32 -1.82 26.10
C ILE A 214 13.45 -0.86 26.90
N ALA A 215 14.05 0.04 27.67
CA ALA A 215 13.33 1.16 28.28
C ALA A 215 13.08 2.21 27.19
N GLU A 216 11.83 2.68 27.05
CA GLU A 216 11.44 3.66 26.01
C GLU A 216 11.57 5.10 26.50
N GLU A 217 11.63 5.34 27.82
CA GLU A 217 11.61 6.66 28.41
C GLU A 217 12.84 7.47 28.01
N GLY A 218 12.60 8.66 27.43
CA GLY A 218 13.66 9.59 27.02
C GLY A 218 14.43 9.20 25.76
N LEU A 219 14.08 8.09 25.11
CA LEU A 219 14.72 7.68 23.85
C LEU A 219 14.12 8.41 22.65
N ASP A 220 14.98 8.73 21.70
CA ASP A 220 14.61 9.10 20.33
C ASP A 220 14.73 7.91 19.36
N GLY A 221 14.48 8.13 18.06
CA GLY A 221 14.55 7.08 17.05
C GLY A 221 15.94 6.46 16.92
N THR A 222 16.99 7.26 17.00
CA THR A 222 18.39 6.82 16.92
C THR A 222 18.77 5.99 18.13
N ASP A 223 18.38 6.43 19.33
CA ASP A 223 18.62 5.72 20.58
C ASP A 223 17.96 4.35 20.60
N VAL A 224 16.73 4.25 20.04
CA VAL A 224 16.04 2.97 19.88
C VAL A 224 16.85 2.00 19.03
N ILE A 225 17.38 2.43 17.89
CA ILE A 225 18.19 1.56 17.02
C ILE A 225 19.45 1.10 17.75
N ALA A 226 20.14 2.00 18.47
CA ALA A 226 21.31 1.66 19.27
C ALA A 226 20.96 0.65 20.40
N ALA A 227 19.83 0.84 21.08
CA ALA A 227 19.35 -0.07 22.12
C ALA A 227 19.01 -1.45 21.55
N ILE A 228 18.36 -1.53 20.38
CA ILE A 228 18.10 -2.79 19.67
C ILE A 228 19.41 -3.47 19.29
N ALA A 229 20.40 -2.74 18.75
CA ALA A 229 21.71 -3.27 18.39
C ALA A 229 22.36 -3.97 19.59
N LYS A 230 22.37 -3.30 20.75
CA LYS A 230 22.92 -3.82 22.00
C LYS A 230 22.19 -5.08 22.48
N LYS A 231 20.84 -5.03 22.52
CA LYS A 231 20.02 -6.15 23.02
C LYS A 231 20.06 -7.37 22.09
N ARG A 232 20.21 -7.18 20.78
CA ARG A 232 20.28 -8.25 19.78
C ARG A 232 21.70 -8.72 19.49
N GLY A 233 22.72 -8.12 20.14
CA GLY A 233 24.11 -8.48 19.90
C GLY A 233 24.55 -8.17 18.46
N CYS A 234 24.03 -7.10 17.87
CA CYS A 234 24.44 -6.62 16.55
C CYS A 234 25.73 -5.84 16.72
N LEU A 235 26.88 -6.50 16.53
CA LEU A 235 28.21 -5.92 16.73
C LEU A 235 29.05 -6.09 15.45
N LEU A 236 29.80 -5.05 15.11
CA LEU A 236 30.77 -5.02 14.02
C LEU A 236 32.07 -5.72 14.47
N LYS A 237 32.33 -6.91 13.96
CA LYS A 237 33.56 -7.68 14.29
C LYS A 237 34.82 -6.94 13.87
N SER A 238 34.80 -6.17 12.80
CA SER A 238 35.92 -5.43 12.23
C SER A 238 36.27 -4.13 12.97
N ARG A 239 35.38 -3.64 13.85
CA ARG A 239 35.54 -2.37 14.58
C ARG A 239 35.45 -2.53 16.10
N GLY A 240 36.06 -3.55 16.65
CA GLY A 240 36.19 -3.67 18.10
C GLY A 240 34.89 -3.90 18.88
N GLY A 241 33.81 -4.33 18.20
CA GLY A 241 32.52 -4.58 18.85
C GLY A 241 31.57 -3.38 18.90
N GLU A 242 31.78 -2.36 18.09
CA GLU A 242 30.83 -1.25 17.93
C GLU A 242 29.44 -1.76 17.48
N PRO A 243 28.36 -1.08 17.86
CA PRO A 243 27.01 -1.44 17.42
C PRO A 243 26.85 -1.40 15.89
N ASP A 244 26.30 -2.44 15.34
CA ASP A 244 25.90 -2.55 13.93
C ASP A 244 24.47 -1.98 13.78
N LEU A 245 24.39 -0.67 13.54
CA LEU A 245 23.10 0.07 13.44
C LEU A 245 22.32 -0.37 12.21
N GLU A 246 22.97 -0.62 11.08
CA GLU A 246 22.33 -1.11 9.86
C GLU A 246 21.59 -2.41 10.10
N LYS A 247 22.25 -3.36 10.75
CA LYS A 247 21.65 -4.65 11.10
C LYS A 247 20.48 -4.50 12.08
N ALA A 248 20.59 -3.59 13.06
CA ALA A 248 19.50 -3.32 14.00
C ALA A 248 18.31 -2.65 13.31
N ALA A 249 18.55 -1.69 12.40
CA ALA A 249 17.54 -1.07 11.56
C ALA A 249 16.77 -2.11 10.74
N MET A 250 17.49 -3.02 10.09
CA MET A 250 16.90 -4.12 9.33
C MET A 250 16.03 -5.05 10.19
N ILE A 251 16.42 -5.31 11.44
CA ILE A 251 15.62 -6.10 12.38
C ILE A 251 14.27 -5.38 12.66
N LEU A 252 14.32 -4.10 13.02
CA LEU A 252 13.12 -3.31 13.30
C LEU A 252 12.17 -3.26 12.09
N LEU A 253 12.70 -2.93 10.90
CA LEU A 253 11.91 -2.87 9.67
C LEU A 253 11.31 -4.23 9.29
N THR A 254 12.06 -5.32 9.47
CA THR A 254 11.58 -6.68 9.22
C THR A 254 10.46 -7.06 10.20
N ASP A 255 10.60 -6.74 11.47
CA ASP A 255 9.61 -7.03 12.49
C ASP A 255 8.31 -6.22 12.26
N TYR A 256 8.42 -4.96 11.83
CA TYR A 256 7.27 -4.16 11.40
C TYR A 256 6.57 -4.76 10.18
N ARG A 257 7.31 -5.10 9.13
CA ARG A 257 6.79 -5.67 7.88
C ARG A 257 6.10 -7.01 8.08
N SER A 258 6.62 -7.82 9.01
CA SER A 258 6.07 -9.16 9.33
C SER A 258 4.96 -9.15 10.38
N GLY A 259 4.67 -8.00 11.02
CA GLY A 259 3.65 -7.87 12.06
C GLY A 259 4.08 -8.35 13.45
N LYS A 260 5.37 -8.58 13.69
CA LYS A 260 5.88 -9.00 15.01
C LYS A 260 5.82 -7.91 16.07
N LEU A 261 5.62 -6.65 15.66
CA LEU A 261 5.38 -5.51 16.54
C LEU A 261 3.89 -5.34 16.89
N GLY A 262 3.01 -6.22 16.39
CA GLY A 262 1.57 -6.08 16.53
C GLY A 262 0.93 -5.33 15.35
N ARG A 263 -0.30 -4.86 15.57
CA ARG A 263 -1.10 -4.16 14.56
C ARG A 263 -0.84 -2.65 14.64
N ILE A 264 -0.13 -2.12 13.65
CA ILE A 264 0.40 -0.76 13.67
C ILE A 264 0.01 -0.03 12.39
N SER A 265 -0.48 1.22 12.52
CA SER A 265 -0.75 2.13 11.40
C SER A 265 0.07 3.40 11.56
N LEU A 266 0.74 3.83 10.49
CA LEU A 266 1.58 5.03 10.49
C LEU A 266 0.82 6.31 10.11
N GLU A 267 -0.46 6.18 9.70
CA GLU A 267 -1.30 7.30 9.29
C GLU A 267 -2.69 7.23 9.94
N ILE A 268 -3.23 8.41 10.24
CA ILE A 268 -4.62 8.60 10.68
C ILE A 268 -5.26 9.56 9.68
N PRO A 269 -6.53 9.34 9.25
CA PRO A 269 -7.19 10.32 8.41
C PRO A 269 -7.40 11.62 9.18
N GLU A 270 -7.02 12.75 8.60
CA GLU A 270 -7.25 14.05 9.23
C GLU A 270 -8.75 14.36 9.31
N ALA A 271 -9.19 14.80 10.46
CA ALA A 271 -10.58 15.20 10.67
C ALA A 271 -10.82 16.52 9.89
N GLY A 272 -11.32 16.42 8.68
CA GLY A 272 -11.67 17.59 7.88
C GLY A 272 -11.12 17.64 6.45
N ASP A 273 -10.25 16.75 6.04
CA ASP A 273 -9.76 16.71 4.67
C ASP A 273 -10.84 16.21 3.69
N SER A 274 -11.64 17.15 3.20
CA SER A 274 -12.07 17.10 1.81
C SER A 274 -10.81 17.24 0.98
N LEU A 275 -10.45 16.17 0.23
CA LEU A 275 -9.32 16.20 -0.71
C LEU A 275 -9.43 17.47 -1.57
N PRO A 276 -8.33 18.20 -1.85
CA PRO A 276 -8.37 19.42 -2.64
C PRO A 276 -9.13 19.16 -3.95
N GLU A 277 -10.10 20.00 -4.25
CA GLU A 277 -10.78 20.00 -5.53
C GLU A 277 -9.73 20.17 -6.62
N ILE A 278 -9.69 19.21 -7.54
CA ILE A 278 -8.87 19.38 -8.75
C ILE A 278 -9.57 20.51 -9.52
N SER A 279 -9.00 21.70 -9.46
CA SER A 279 -9.41 22.82 -10.32
C SER A 279 -9.20 22.36 -11.76
N GLY A 280 -10.30 21.88 -12.38
CA GLY A 280 -10.39 21.51 -13.79
C GLY A 280 -10.27 22.77 -14.64
N GLY A 281 -9.05 23.22 -14.90
CA GLY A 281 -8.78 24.13 -16.00
C GLY A 281 -9.21 23.46 -17.29
N ARG A 282 -10.36 23.86 -17.85
CA ARG A 282 -10.71 23.58 -19.24
C ARG A 282 -9.58 24.14 -20.10
N PRO A 283 -8.93 23.35 -20.97
CA PRO A 283 -8.10 23.94 -22.00
C PRO A 283 -9.02 24.76 -22.92
N ALA A 284 -8.73 26.04 -23.04
CA ALA A 284 -9.34 26.87 -24.07
C ALA A 284 -9.02 26.24 -25.44
N LEU A 285 -10.08 25.89 -26.15
CA LEU A 285 -10.00 25.58 -27.57
C LEU A 285 -9.76 26.91 -28.30
N ASN A 286 -8.56 27.05 -28.84
CA ASN A 286 -8.26 27.89 -29.99
C ASN A 286 -7.65 27.02 -31.07
#